data_64a32ea41711312101069af3680af5de
#
_entry.id   64a32ea41711312101069af3680af5de
#
_cell.length_a   1.000
_cell.length_b   1.000
_cell.length_c   1.000
_cell.angle_alpha   90.00
_cell.angle_beta   90.00
_cell.angle_gamma   90.00
#
_symmetry.space_group_name_H-M   'P 1'
#
loop_
_entity.id
_entity.type
_entity.pdbx_description
1 polymer ?
#
loop_
_entity_poly.entity_id
_entity_poly.type
_entity_poly.pdbx_seq_one_letter_code
_entity_poly.pdbx_strand_id
1 'polypeptide(L)'
;MTFKESVEHVFSNYFNAEGRASRSEYWWWYLFTLLASTAVSLLGSILGELMGLTFISTILTWGLSILILIPSICVQIRRYHDINRSGWWIFCPIVNVIFLFFAGDEGENDYGLPEGVTKEENREQE
;
A
#
# COMPACT_ATOMS: atom_id res chain seq x y z
N MET A 1 -7.73 5.74 -8.95
CA MET A 1 -6.41 5.42 -9.55
C MET A 1 -6.47 4.13 -10.33
N THR A 2 -5.67 4.06 -11.40
CA THR A 2 -5.43 2.80 -12.10
C THR A 2 -4.38 1.98 -11.33
N PHE A 3 -4.21 0.72 -11.71
CA PHE A 3 -3.20 -0.16 -11.14
C PHE A 3 -1.79 0.45 -11.26
N LYS A 4 -1.44 0.92 -12.46
CA LYS A 4 -0.12 1.51 -12.73
C LYS A 4 0.11 2.78 -11.89
N GLU A 5 -0.86 3.67 -11.85
CA GLU A 5 -0.77 4.91 -11.07
C GLU A 5 -0.61 4.63 -9.58
N SER A 6 -1.34 3.65 -9.06
CA SER A 6 -1.27 3.27 -7.66
C SER A 6 0.11 2.74 -7.28
N VAL A 7 0.67 1.84 -8.09
CA VAL A 7 2.00 1.28 -7.85
C VAL A 7 3.06 2.37 -7.91
N GLU A 8 3.02 3.22 -8.94
CA GLU A 8 3.97 4.34 -9.07
C GLU A 8 3.87 5.31 -7.90
N HIS A 9 2.66 5.64 -7.47
CA HIS A 9 2.43 6.55 -6.35
C HIS A 9 2.94 5.98 -5.03
N VAL A 10 2.72 4.69 -4.76
CA VAL A 10 3.24 4.04 -3.56
C VAL A 10 4.76 4.03 -3.55
N PHE A 11 5.40 3.70 -4.67
CA PHE A 11 6.86 3.75 -4.76
C PHE A 11 7.42 5.17 -4.64
N SER A 12 6.73 6.17 -5.19
CA SER A 12 7.11 7.58 -5.04
C SER A 12 7.06 8.06 -3.59
N ASN A 13 6.21 7.43 -2.77
CA ASN A 13 6.06 7.73 -1.35
C ASN A 13 6.61 6.59 -0.48
N TYR A 14 7.70 5.97 -0.89
CA TYR A 14 8.27 4.77 -0.27
C TYR A 14 8.45 4.92 1.25
N PHE A 15 8.94 6.05 1.71
CA PHE A 15 9.13 6.35 3.13
C PHE A 15 8.14 7.37 3.68
N ASN A 16 7.17 7.79 2.88
CA ASN A 16 6.25 8.87 3.27
C ASN A 16 4.94 8.31 3.81
N ALA A 17 4.74 8.47 5.12
CA ALA A 17 3.50 8.10 5.80
C ALA A 17 2.59 9.31 6.04
N GLU A 18 2.94 10.50 5.53
CA GLU A 18 2.12 11.71 5.65
C GLU A 18 1.11 11.79 4.51
N GLY A 19 -0.02 12.45 4.76
CA GLY A 19 -1.07 12.61 3.77
C GLY A 19 -2.09 11.48 3.82
N ARG A 20 -2.82 11.31 2.72
CA ARG A 20 -3.94 10.37 2.63
C ARG A 20 -3.78 9.47 1.42
N ALA A 21 -4.27 8.24 1.54
CA ALA A 21 -4.33 7.28 0.43
C ALA A 21 -5.79 6.85 0.20
N SER A 22 -6.21 6.81 -1.06
CA SER A 22 -7.54 6.36 -1.43
C SER A 22 -7.68 4.84 -1.31
N ARG A 23 -8.92 4.33 -1.31
CA ARG A 23 -9.18 2.89 -1.34
C ARG A 23 -8.56 2.24 -2.58
N SER A 24 -8.66 2.88 -3.73
CA SER A 24 -8.10 2.35 -4.98
C SER A 24 -6.58 2.22 -4.91
N GLU A 25 -5.87 3.21 -4.37
CA GLU A 25 -4.42 3.12 -4.20
C GLU A 25 -4.03 1.92 -3.33
N TYR A 26 -4.68 1.77 -2.17
CA TYR A 26 -4.38 0.68 -1.25
C TYR A 26 -4.64 -0.68 -1.86
N TRP A 27 -5.83 -0.88 -2.46
CA TRP A 27 -6.23 -2.20 -2.96
C TRP A 27 -5.47 -2.58 -4.23
N TRP A 28 -5.13 -1.65 -5.11
CA TRP A 28 -4.26 -1.92 -6.25
C TRP A 28 -2.84 -2.27 -5.81
N TRP A 29 -2.33 -1.60 -4.78
CA TRP A 29 -1.05 -1.95 -4.19
C TRP A 29 -1.07 -3.35 -3.59
N TYR A 30 -2.14 -3.69 -2.87
CA TYR A 30 -2.31 -5.04 -2.31
C TYR A 30 -2.29 -6.10 -3.40
N LEU A 31 -3.03 -5.89 -4.51
CA LEU A 31 -2.99 -6.78 -5.67
C LEU A 31 -1.58 -6.89 -6.25
N PHE A 32 -0.87 -5.77 -6.38
CA PHE A 32 0.52 -5.78 -6.84
C PHE A 32 1.40 -6.64 -5.95
N THR A 33 1.29 -6.53 -4.63
CA THR A 33 2.09 -7.33 -3.69
C THR A 33 1.78 -8.82 -3.80
N LEU A 34 0.51 -9.19 -3.99
CA LEU A 34 0.12 -10.58 -4.23
C LEU A 34 0.74 -11.13 -5.51
N LEU A 35 0.63 -10.40 -6.60
CA LEU A 35 1.17 -10.82 -7.90
C LEU A 35 2.69 -10.91 -7.86
N ALA A 36 3.36 -9.93 -7.29
CA ALA A 36 4.82 -9.91 -7.16
C ALA A 36 5.32 -11.06 -6.27
N SER A 37 4.68 -11.31 -5.14
CA SER A 37 5.03 -12.39 -4.22
C SER A 37 4.86 -13.75 -4.88
N THR A 38 3.77 -13.96 -5.60
CA THR A 38 3.51 -15.20 -6.34
C THR A 38 4.55 -15.42 -7.43
N ALA A 39 4.85 -14.39 -8.23
CA ALA A 39 5.83 -14.46 -9.30
C ALA A 39 7.23 -14.78 -8.75
N VAL A 40 7.65 -14.13 -7.68
CA VAL A 40 8.96 -14.37 -7.06
C VAL A 40 9.03 -15.76 -6.44
N SER A 41 7.97 -16.24 -5.81
CA SER A 41 7.91 -17.60 -5.25
C SER A 41 8.04 -18.67 -6.34
N LEU A 42 7.31 -18.52 -7.44
CA LEU A 42 7.38 -19.44 -8.58
C LEU A 42 8.77 -19.44 -9.22
N LEU A 43 9.30 -18.26 -9.49
CA LEU A 43 10.63 -18.10 -10.07
C LEU A 43 11.71 -18.69 -9.15
N GLY A 44 11.64 -18.42 -7.86
CA GLY A 44 12.57 -18.94 -6.87
C GLY A 44 12.52 -20.47 -6.77
N SER A 45 11.33 -21.07 -6.83
CA SER A 45 11.16 -22.52 -6.82
C SER A 45 11.76 -23.16 -8.07
N ILE A 46 11.49 -22.60 -9.25
CA ILE A 46 12.02 -23.09 -10.51
C ILE A 46 13.55 -23.01 -10.54
N LEU A 47 14.12 -21.86 -10.20
CA LEU A 47 15.57 -21.67 -10.16
C LEU A 47 16.25 -22.55 -9.11
N GLY A 48 15.62 -22.69 -7.94
CA GLY A 48 16.13 -23.55 -6.88
C GLY A 48 16.21 -25.02 -7.30
N GLU A 49 15.19 -25.52 -7.99
CA GLU A 49 15.19 -26.89 -8.51
C GLU A 49 16.23 -27.08 -9.63
N LEU A 50 16.27 -26.16 -10.59
CA LEU A 50 17.20 -26.23 -11.71
C LEU A 50 18.66 -26.18 -11.27
N MET A 51 18.97 -25.37 -10.26
CA MET A 51 20.33 -25.17 -9.75
C MET A 51 20.68 -26.10 -8.59
N GLY A 52 19.71 -26.87 -8.08
CA GLY A 52 19.90 -27.72 -6.91
C GLY A 52 20.10 -26.97 -5.60
N LEU A 53 19.67 -25.70 -5.56
CA LEU A 53 19.86 -24.79 -4.43
C LEU A 53 18.49 -24.34 -3.89
N THR A 54 17.92 -25.14 -2.98
CA THR A 54 16.57 -24.87 -2.45
C THR A 54 16.45 -23.58 -1.66
N PHE A 55 17.56 -23.03 -1.15
CA PHE A 55 17.56 -21.78 -0.38
C PHE A 55 17.32 -20.52 -1.24
N ILE A 56 17.47 -20.59 -2.57
CA ILE A 56 17.26 -19.44 -3.48
C ILE A 56 15.83 -18.93 -3.34
N SER A 57 14.84 -19.80 -3.31
CA SER A 57 13.43 -19.44 -3.12
C SER A 57 13.23 -18.65 -1.83
N THR A 58 13.82 -19.09 -0.72
CA THR A 58 13.73 -18.42 0.57
C THR A 58 14.36 -17.04 0.53
N ILE A 59 15.56 -16.91 -0.04
CA ILE A 59 16.28 -15.62 -0.14
C ILE A 59 15.47 -14.62 -0.96
N LEU A 60 14.95 -15.01 -2.12
CA LEU A 60 14.16 -14.14 -2.99
C LEU A 60 12.86 -13.70 -2.33
N THR A 61 12.17 -14.60 -1.65
CA THR A 61 10.92 -14.30 -0.94
C THR A 61 11.14 -13.32 0.21
N TRP A 62 12.14 -13.54 1.04
CA TRP A 62 12.48 -12.63 2.13
C TRP A 62 12.96 -11.27 1.62
N GLY A 63 13.78 -11.25 0.57
CA GLY A 63 14.25 -10.02 -0.05
C GLY A 63 13.11 -9.15 -0.55
N LEU A 64 12.15 -9.76 -1.25
CA LEU A 64 10.96 -9.03 -1.71
C LEU A 64 10.12 -8.55 -0.54
N SER A 65 9.89 -9.39 0.48
CA SER A 65 9.09 -9.02 1.66
C SER A 65 9.67 -7.80 2.37
N ILE A 66 10.98 -7.75 2.55
CA ILE A 66 11.66 -6.60 3.16
C ILE A 66 11.51 -5.36 2.28
N LEU A 67 11.69 -5.51 0.97
CA LEU A 67 11.60 -4.41 0.02
C LEU A 67 10.23 -3.73 0.01
N ILE A 68 9.16 -4.50 0.08
CA ILE A 68 7.79 -3.99 0.04
C ILE A 68 7.21 -3.65 1.43
N LEU A 69 7.88 -4.02 2.50
CA LEU A 69 7.38 -3.81 3.87
C LEU A 69 7.15 -2.33 4.18
N ILE A 70 8.14 -1.49 3.94
CA ILE A 70 8.08 -0.06 4.26
C ILE A 70 7.00 0.66 3.44
N PRO A 71 6.95 0.54 2.10
CA PRO A 71 5.88 1.18 1.34
C PRO A 71 4.50 0.64 1.69
N SER A 72 4.37 -0.64 2.05
CA SER A 72 3.09 -1.21 2.48
C SER A 72 2.61 -0.60 3.79
N ILE A 73 3.50 -0.42 4.75
CA ILE A 73 3.16 0.24 6.02
C ILE A 73 2.77 1.70 5.76
N CYS A 74 3.53 2.41 4.94
CA CYS A 74 3.26 3.82 4.64
C CYS A 74 1.90 4.02 3.94
N VAL A 75 1.57 3.19 2.96
CA VAL A 75 0.26 3.30 2.27
C VAL A 75 -0.89 2.94 3.21
N GLN A 76 -0.69 1.97 4.11
CA GLN A 76 -1.70 1.61 5.09
C GLN A 76 -1.95 2.73 6.10
N ILE A 77 -0.89 3.38 6.58
CA ILE A 77 -1.01 4.55 7.46
C ILE A 77 -1.73 5.68 6.74
N ARG A 78 -1.36 5.98 5.49
CA ARG A 78 -2.05 7.00 4.69
C ARG A 78 -3.52 6.65 4.45
N ARG A 79 -3.83 5.36 4.35
CA ARG A 79 -5.22 4.90 4.22
C ARG A 79 -6.05 5.18 5.48
N TYR A 80 -5.46 5.00 6.66
CA TYR A 80 -6.13 5.39 7.92
C TYR A 80 -6.32 6.90 8.00
N HIS A 81 -5.36 7.68 7.55
CA HIS A 81 -5.49 9.14 7.49
C HIS A 81 -6.66 9.56 6.60
N ASP A 82 -6.95 8.82 5.53
CA ASP A 82 -8.05 9.10 4.61
C ASP A 82 -9.42 9.01 5.30
N ILE A 83 -9.56 8.16 6.31
CA ILE A 83 -10.76 8.06 7.14
C ILE A 83 -10.64 8.81 8.48
N ASN A 84 -9.70 9.72 8.57
CA ASN A 84 -9.40 10.56 9.74
C ASN A 84 -9.03 9.74 10.98
N ARG A 85 -8.28 8.67 10.80
CA ARG A 85 -7.74 7.82 11.87
C ARG A 85 -6.22 7.93 11.91
N SER A 86 -5.61 7.82 13.11
CA SER A 86 -4.16 7.85 13.22
C SER A 86 -3.55 6.53 12.75
N GLY A 87 -2.26 6.57 12.36
CA GLY A 87 -1.54 5.37 11.93
C GLY A 87 -1.37 4.31 13.00
N TRP A 88 -1.57 4.65 14.28
CA TRP A 88 -1.48 3.70 15.38
C TRP A 88 -2.56 2.62 15.34
N TRP A 89 -3.65 2.83 14.61
CA TRP A 89 -4.68 1.81 14.38
C TRP A 89 -4.17 0.58 13.64
N ILE A 90 -2.98 0.64 13.04
CA ILE A 90 -2.35 -0.50 12.39
C ILE A 90 -2.11 -1.68 13.35
N PHE A 91 -2.00 -1.41 14.65
CA PHE A 91 -1.82 -2.44 15.67
C PHE A 91 -3.11 -3.15 16.09
N CYS A 92 -4.25 -2.78 15.51
CA CYS A 92 -5.55 -3.40 15.79
C CYS A 92 -6.00 -4.25 14.58
N PRO A 93 -5.60 -5.53 14.47
CA PRO A 93 -5.76 -6.29 13.22
C PRO A 93 -7.21 -6.53 12.80
N ILE A 94 -8.14 -6.68 13.75
CA ILE A 94 -9.56 -6.90 13.44
C ILE A 94 -10.18 -5.62 12.87
N VAL A 95 -9.88 -4.49 13.48
CA VAL A 95 -10.38 -3.17 13.07
C VAL A 95 -9.76 -2.75 11.74
N ASN A 96 -8.51 -3.14 11.48
CA ASN A 96 -7.80 -2.83 10.24
C ASN A 96 -8.56 -3.29 9.00
N VAL A 97 -9.05 -4.53 9.01
CA VAL A 97 -9.78 -5.10 7.86
C VAL A 97 -11.03 -4.27 7.57
N ILE A 98 -11.75 -3.86 8.61
CA ILE A 98 -12.98 -3.05 8.48
C ILE A 98 -12.64 -1.66 7.94
N PHE A 99 -11.66 -0.99 8.51
CA PHE A 99 -11.30 0.39 8.11
C PHE A 99 -10.79 0.50 6.68
N LEU A 100 -10.14 -0.54 6.17
CA LEU A 100 -9.61 -0.53 4.81
C LEU A 100 -10.71 -0.53 3.73
N PHE A 101 -11.92 -0.96 4.07
CA PHE A 101 -13.07 -0.93 3.17
C PHE A 101 -13.87 0.37 3.26
N PHE A 102 -13.66 1.21 4.28
CA PHE A 102 -14.40 2.44 4.45
C PHE A 102 -14.07 3.44 3.34
N ALA A 103 -15.07 4.19 2.91
CA ALA A 103 -14.84 5.35 2.07
C ALA A 103 -14.09 6.42 2.86
N GLY A 104 -13.13 7.09 2.21
CA GLY A 104 -12.42 8.21 2.83
C GLY A 104 -13.33 9.41 3.05
N ASP A 105 -12.88 10.33 3.89
CA ASP A 105 -13.57 11.60 4.09
C ASP A 105 -13.58 12.39 2.78
N GLU A 106 -14.71 13.05 2.46
CA GLU A 106 -14.88 13.76 1.20
C GLU A 106 -14.06 15.05 1.12
N GLY A 107 -13.91 15.77 2.21
CA GLY A 107 -13.19 17.03 2.25
C GLY A 107 -11.87 16.92 2.99
N GLU A 108 -11.31 18.09 3.29
CA GLU A 108 -10.11 18.18 4.13
C GLU A 108 -10.42 17.66 5.54
N ASN A 109 -9.52 16.82 6.06
CA ASN A 109 -9.58 16.34 7.44
C ASN A 109 -8.28 16.69 8.17
N ASP A 110 -8.08 16.13 9.39
CA ASP A 110 -6.90 16.43 10.21
C ASP A 110 -5.57 16.08 9.52
N TYR A 111 -5.60 15.26 8.46
CA TYR A 111 -4.42 14.81 7.71
C TYR A 111 -4.29 15.46 6.33
N GLY A 112 -5.12 16.45 6.04
CA GLY A 112 -5.04 17.23 4.81
C GLY A 112 -6.15 16.94 3.83
N LEU A 113 -5.90 17.27 2.56
CA LEU A 113 -6.84 17.08 1.46
C LEU A 113 -6.86 15.62 0.99
N PRO A 114 -7.99 15.17 0.39
CA PRO A 114 -8.01 13.88 -0.26
C PRO A 114 -6.95 13.76 -1.35
N GLU A 115 -6.51 12.55 -1.61
CA GLU A 115 -5.55 12.28 -2.66
C GLU A 115 -6.02 12.82 -4.01
N GLY A 116 -5.13 13.53 -4.69
CA GLY A 116 -5.41 14.11 -6.01
C GLY A 116 -6.28 15.36 -6.02
N VAL A 117 -6.74 15.84 -4.85
CA VAL A 117 -7.57 17.04 -4.74
C VAL A 117 -6.70 18.24 -4.36
N THR A 118 -6.84 19.32 -5.11
CA THR A 118 -6.16 20.60 -4.82
C THR A 118 -7.01 21.44 -3.87
N LYS A 119 -6.38 22.43 -3.25
CA LYS A 119 -7.11 23.39 -2.38
C LYS A 119 -8.19 24.15 -3.14
N GLU A 120 -7.96 24.44 -4.41
CA GLU A 120 -8.94 25.14 -5.26
C GLU A 120 -10.16 24.27 -5.51
N GLU A 121 -9.94 23.01 -5.89
CA GLU A 121 -11.03 22.04 -6.10
C GLU A 121 -11.84 21.82 -4.82
N ASN A 122 -11.17 21.76 -3.68
CA ASN A 122 -11.85 21.61 -2.39
C ASN A 122 -12.74 22.80 -2.05
N ARG A 123 -12.33 24.02 -2.37
CA ARG A 123 -13.15 25.24 -2.18
C ARG A 123 -14.39 25.25 -3.06
N GLU A 124 -14.27 24.74 -4.28
CA GLU A 124 -15.43 24.67 -5.21
C GLU A 124 -16.51 23.70 -4.73
N GLN A 125 -16.12 22.68 -3.95
CA GLN A 125 -17.05 21.72 -3.37
C GLN A 125 -17.75 22.23 -2.10
N GLU A 126 -17.25 23.27 -1.48
CA GLU A 126 -17.87 23.94 -0.34
C GLU A 126 -18.96 24.94 -0.81
#